data_fe9baf789d352ff285059899c4f41a69
#
_entry.id   fe9baf789d352ff285059899c4f41a69
#
_cell.length_a   1.000
_cell.length_b   1.000
_cell.length_c   1.000
_cell.angle_alpha   90.00
_cell.angle_beta   90.00
_cell.angle_gamma   90.00
#
_symmetry.space_group_name_H-M   'P 1'
#
loop_
_entity.id
_entity.type
_entity.pdbx_description
1 polymer ?
#
loop_
_entity_poly.entity_id
_entity_poly.type
_entity_poly.pdbx_seq_one_letter_code
_entity_poly.pdbx_strand_id
1 'polypeptide(L)'
;MLKPLLSLTGGLITTMALGIAQAAPLSQEDVSVAEVLRDRALESSDAYSIVESLTVEVGPRRTGTEGDERAVAWAQDKMKAFGFDRVYTEQIEVPRWIRGHAHAEVISPFPQPLVVSSLGYGAATPAGGLTAEIIEFPDVQALLKAPASQVKGKIAFINKRMERARTGEGYGPAAQGRKLGMRAAAEKGAAAMLLRSVGTDSDRFAHTGMMSVDDVENPVPALALSAPDANLLEAMLQRGKPVQVKLDVETERLSDGPSFNVIGEITGREQPEEVMIIGAHLDSWDEGTGALDDGAGVAIVMETARLIAELPQRPRRTLRVVLFGAEEIGLVGAKQYVEAHVKELDNIIAVSESDFGAGKVWRFDTRLPESKFDIADQMMQLLAPLGIERGNNESYGGPDSSVFVARGVPAFGLYQDGTDYFDYHHTPNDTLDKVDPENLRQNVAAWVVMSFLTTEMEGDLGRVPTASE
;
A
#
# COMPACT_ATOMS: atom_id res chain seq x y z
N MET A 1 -40.60 71.45 54.34
CA MET A 1 -39.40 70.56 54.32
C MET A 1 -39.44 69.78 53.07
N LEU A 2 -38.74 70.25 52.04
CA LEU A 2 -38.63 69.58 50.75
C LEU A 2 -37.45 68.62 50.79
N LYS A 3 -37.63 67.36 50.34
CA LYS A 3 -36.58 66.42 50.03
C LYS A 3 -36.30 66.43 48.51
N PRO A 4 -35.04 66.39 48.05
CA PRO A 4 -34.75 66.31 46.64
C PRO A 4 -34.77 64.86 46.14
N LEU A 5 -35.33 64.65 44.94
CA LEU A 5 -35.20 63.43 44.14
C LEU A 5 -33.82 63.37 43.49
N LEU A 6 -33.07 62.25 43.71
CA LEU A 6 -31.92 61.90 42.90
C LEU A 6 -32.42 61.07 41.70
N SER A 7 -32.14 61.51 40.48
CA SER A 7 -32.31 60.76 39.27
C SER A 7 -31.03 59.99 38.98
N LEU A 8 -31.08 58.63 38.99
CA LEU A 8 -30.03 57.76 38.46
C LEU A 8 -30.24 57.58 36.95
N THR A 9 -29.38 58.15 36.16
CA THR A 9 -29.22 57.79 34.74
C THR A 9 -28.31 56.61 34.62
N GLY A 10 -28.88 55.39 34.37
CA GLY A 10 -28.13 54.19 34.05
C GLY A 10 -27.65 54.22 32.59
N GLY A 11 -26.35 54.39 32.38
CA GLY A 11 -25.72 54.22 31.06
C GLY A 11 -25.61 52.74 30.70
N LEU A 12 -26.32 52.33 29.65
CA LEU A 12 -26.17 51.00 29.04
C LEU A 12 -24.83 50.96 28.25
N ILE A 13 -23.82 50.30 28.79
CA ILE A 13 -22.60 49.99 28.04
C ILE A 13 -22.87 48.76 27.21
N THR A 14 -23.12 48.92 25.91
CA THR A 14 -23.21 47.82 24.94
C THR A 14 -21.79 47.43 24.57
N THR A 15 -21.27 46.36 25.18
CA THR A 15 -20.04 45.71 24.75
C THR A 15 -20.32 44.98 23.42
N MET A 16 -19.90 45.57 22.30
CA MET A 16 -19.75 44.87 21.05
C MET A 16 -18.59 43.87 21.20
N ALA A 17 -18.90 42.60 21.37
CA ALA A 17 -17.93 41.54 21.14
C ALA A 17 -17.64 41.50 19.64
N LEU A 18 -16.47 42.04 19.23
CA LEU A 18 -15.89 41.71 17.93
C LEU A 18 -15.53 40.22 17.99
N GLY A 19 -16.37 39.38 17.41
CA GLY A 19 -15.98 38.03 17.05
C GLY A 19 -14.87 38.15 16.01
N ILE A 20 -13.64 37.82 16.38
CA ILE A 20 -12.58 37.61 15.43
C ILE A 20 -13.04 36.36 14.67
N ALA A 21 -13.57 36.54 13.47
CA ALA A 21 -13.77 35.43 12.53
C ALA A 21 -12.37 34.86 12.26
N GLN A 22 -12.12 33.67 12.75
CA GLN A 22 -10.90 32.95 12.43
C GLN A 22 -10.92 32.75 10.91
N ALA A 23 -9.91 33.22 10.21
CA ALA A 23 -9.80 33.03 8.77
C ALA A 23 -9.84 31.53 8.47
N ALA A 24 -10.61 31.14 7.45
CA ALA A 24 -10.61 29.76 7.01
C ALA A 24 -9.18 29.35 6.59
N PRO A 25 -8.71 28.16 6.94
CA PRO A 25 -7.33 27.73 6.64
C PRO A 25 -7.04 27.66 5.14
N LEU A 26 -8.06 27.58 4.30
CA LEU A 26 -7.98 27.63 2.84
C LEU A 26 -8.69 28.87 2.32
N SER A 27 -8.01 29.65 1.49
CA SER A 27 -8.61 30.80 0.84
C SER A 27 -9.53 30.40 -0.30
N GLN A 28 -10.43 31.29 -0.72
CA GLN A 28 -11.29 31.05 -1.89
C GLN A 28 -10.47 30.94 -3.18
N GLU A 29 -9.31 31.58 -3.24
CA GLU A 29 -8.37 31.49 -4.37
C GLU A 29 -7.77 30.09 -4.44
N ASP A 30 -7.30 29.54 -3.31
CA ASP A 30 -6.74 28.17 -3.25
C ASP A 30 -7.76 27.12 -3.67
N VAL A 31 -9.02 27.28 -3.19
CA VAL A 31 -10.13 26.40 -3.58
C VAL A 31 -10.37 26.46 -5.10
N SER A 32 -10.35 27.66 -5.69
CA SER A 32 -10.56 27.83 -7.13
C SER A 32 -9.41 27.22 -7.95
N VAL A 33 -8.17 27.32 -7.51
CA VAL A 33 -7.02 26.66 -8.16
C VAL A 33 -7.15 25.13 -8.07
N ALA A 34 -7.54 24.61 -6.89
CA ALA A 34 -7.76 23.17 -6.72
C ALA A 34 -8.90 22.64 -7.63
N GLU A 35 -9.98 23.43 -7.86
CA GLU A 35 -11.03 23.09 -8.82
C GLU A 35 -10.48 22.95 -10.24
N VAL A 36 -9.69 23.91 -10.67
CA VAL A 36 -9.06 23.88 -12.01
C VAL A 36 -8.13 22.66 -12.16
N LEU A 37 -7.34 22.35 -11.14
CA LEU A 37 -6.47 21.16 -11.15
C LEU A 37 -7.28 19.87 -11.22
N ARG A 38 -8.33 19.75 -10.41
CA ARG A 38 -9.27 18.61 -10.42
C ARG A 38 -9.85 18.38 -11.80
N ASP A 39 -10.42 19.42 -12.39
CA ASP A 39 -11.12 19.34 -13.68
C ASP A 39 -10.12 19.01 -14.79
N ARG A 40 -8.93 19.59 -14.76
CA ARG A 40 -7.83 19.26 -15.66
C ARG A 40 -7.39 17.79 -15.54
N ALA A 41 -7.28 17.25 -14.33
CA ALA A 41 -6.94 15.85 -14.11
C ALA A 41 -7.98 14.90 -14.71
N LEU A 42 -9.26 15.24 -14.63
CA LEU A 42 -10.35 14.47 -15.25
C LEU A 42 -10.29 14.50 -16.79
N GLU A 43 -9.91 15.63 -17.37
CA GLU A 43 -9.92 15.82 -18.83
C GLU A 43 -8.67 15.26 -19.52
N SER A 44 -7.50 15.42 -18.91
CA SER A 44 -6.22 15.27 -19.61
C SER A 44 -5.07 14.72 -18.76
N SER A 45 -5.36 13.79 -17.80
CA SER A 45 -4.31 13.13 -17.03
C SER A 45 -3.53 12.12 -17.87
N ASP A 46 -2.21 12.16 -17.74
CA ASP A 46 -1.27 11.24 -18.38
C ASP A 46 -0.98 9.97 -17.53
N ALA A 47 -1.66 9.79 -16.39
CA ALA A 47 -1.37 8.70 -15.46
C ALA A 47 -1.38 7.30 -16.12
N TYR A 48 -2.33 7.02 -17.02
CA TYR A 48 -2.36 5.74 -17.74
C TYR A 48 -1.09 5.52 -18.59
N SER A 49 -0.60 6.56 -19.26
CA SER A 49 0.65 6.49 -20.04
C SER A 49 1.88 6.26 -19.14
N ILE A 50 1.84 6.70 -17.89
CA ILE A 50 2.89 6.43 -16.90
C ILE A 50 2.87 4.95 -16.51
N VAL A 51 1.70 4.36 -16.20
CA VAL A 51 1.57 2.91 -15.93
C VAL A 51 2.01 2.10 -17.14
N GLU A 52 1.55 2.47 -18.35
CA GLU A 52 1.95 1.81 -19.60
C GLU A 52 3.47 1.83 -19.78
N SER A 53 4.11 2.98 -19.61
CA SER A 53 5.56 3.11 -19.70
C SER A 53 6.28 2.22 -18.67
N LEU A 54 5.84 2.23 -17.41
CA LEU A 54 6.45 1.41 -16.37
C LEU A 54 6.32 -0.09 -16.65
N THR A 55 5.14 -0.54 -17.07
CA THR A 55 4.89 -1.96 -17.34
C THR A 55 5.55 -2.45 -18.63
N VAL A 56 5.71 -1.60 -19.65
CA VAL A 56 6.29 -1.96 -20.96
C VAL A 56 7.81 -1.80 -20.97
N GLU A 57 8.33 -0.71 -20.41
CA GLU A 57 9.76 -0.38 -20.48
C GLU A 57 10.57 -1.04 -19.36
N VAL A 58 9.94 -1.28 -18.20
CA VAL A 58 10.58 -1.91 -17.03
C VAL A 58 10.05 -3.33 -16.79
N GLY A 59 8.72 -3.48 -16.69
CA GLY A 59 8.06 -4.75 -16.39
C GLY A 59 8.19 -5.17 -14.92
N PRO A 60 8.27 -6.49 -14.63
CA PRO A 60 8.49 -6.99 -13.28
C PRO A 60 9.73 -6.38 -12.64
N ARG A 61 9.58 -5.86 -11.41
CA ARG A 61 10.62 -5.05 -10.76
C ARG A 61 10.85 -5.42 -9.29
N ARG A 62 10.95 -6.74 -9.07
CA ARG A 62 11.15 -7.25 -7.71
C ARG A 62 12.45 -6.72 -7.11
N THR A 63 12.34 -6.27 -5.88
CA THR A 63 13.43 -5.72 -5.06
C THR A 63 14.75 -6.49 -5.21
N GLY A 64 15.85 -5.76 -5.42
CA GLY A 64 17.21 -6.29 -5.52
C GLY A 64 17.50 -7.08 -6.80
N THR A 65 16.72 -6.86 -7.86
CA THR A 65 16.95 -7.46 -9.20
C THR A 65 17.29 -6.39 -10.23
N GLU A 66 17.67 -6.80 -11.43
CA GLU A 66 17.87 -5.89 -12.57
C GLU A 66 16.57 -5.11 -12.92
N GLY A 67 15.39 -5.69 -12.64
CA GLY A 67 14.12 -5.01 -12.80
C GLY A 67 13.96 -3.82 -11.86
N ASP A 68 14.36 -3.99 -10.61
CA ASP A 68 14.42 -2.93 -9.60
C ASP A 68 15.39 -1.81 -10.05
N GLU A 69 16.60 -2.14 -10.47
CA GLU A 69 17.57 -1.15 -10.97
C GLU A 69 17.01 -0.35 -12.17
N ARG A 70 16.33 -1.03 -13.12
CA ARG A 70 15.67 -0.35 -14.25
C ARG A 70 14.55 0.57 -13.78
N ALA A 71 13.75 0.14 -12.81
CA ALA A 71 12.65 0.94 -12.26
C ALA A 71 13.18 2.22 -11.59
N VAL A 72 14.25 2.13 -10.81
CA VAL A 72 14.90 3.28 -10.18
C VAL A 72 15.40 4.29 -11.22
N ALA A 73 16.06 3.82 -12.28
CA ALA A 73 16.53 4.69 -13.36
C ALA A 73 15.35 5.32 -14.12
N TRP A 74 14.34 4.53 -14.48
CA TRP A 74 13.13 4.98 -15.14
C TRP A 74 12.42 6.08 -14.33
N ALA A 75 12.22 5.87 -13.03
CA ALA A 75 11.53 6.81 -12.15
C ALA A 75 12.26 8.15 -12.07
N GLN A 76 13.60 8.14 -11.92
CA GLN A 76 14.39 9.36 -11.92
C GLN A 76 14.25 10.13 -13.23
N ASP A 77 14.31 9.44 -14.37
CA ASP A 77 14.24 10.09 -15.69
C ASP A 77 12.83 10.64 -15.96
N LYS A 78 11.77 9.94 -15.56
CA LYS A 78 10.39 10.44 -15.66
C LYS A 78 10.17 11.68 -14.80
N MET A 79 10.58 11.67 -13.51
CA MET A 79 10.44 12.83 -12.64
C MET A 79 11.19 14.06 -13.18
N LYS A 80 12.41 13.88 -13.71
CA LYS A 80 13.16 14.96 -14.38
C LYS A 80 12.43 15.50 -15.60
N ALA A 81 11.89 14.59 -16.44
CA ALA A 81 11.12 14.98 -17.64
C ALA A 81 9.82 15.73 -17.28
N PHE A 82 9.20 15.43 -16.15
CA PHE A 82 8.02 16.09 -15.63
C PHE A 82 8.30 17.44 -14.95
N GLY A 83 9.56 17.87 -14.90
CA GLY A 83 9.92 19.18 -14.37
C GLY A 83 9.93 19.28 -12.85
N PHE A 84 10.19 18.18 -12.15
CA PHE A 84 10.46 18.21 -10.72
C PHE A 84 11.70 19.04 -10.45
N ASP A 85 11.68 19.89 -9.42
CA ASP A 85 12.76 20.80 -9.09
C ASP A 85 14.01 20.08 -8.55
N ARG A 86 13.79 18.96 -7.83
CA ARG A 86 14.84 18.08 -7.32
C ARG A 86 14.44 16.63 -7.54
N VAL A 87 15.40 15.80 -8.01
CA VAL A 87 15.24 14.35 -8.14
C VAL A 87 16.51 13.68 -7.65
N TYR A 88 16.38 12.77 -6.68
CA TYR A 88 17.49 12.05 -6.09
C TYR A 88 17.06 10.68 -5.59
N THR A 89 18.02 9.85 -5.20
CA THR A 89 17.78 8.53 -4.63
C THR A 89 18.43 8.42 -3.26
N GLU A 90 17.82 7.61 -2.40
CA GLU A 90 18.40 7.18 -1.13
C GLU A 90 18.58 5.69 -1.15
N GLN A 91 19.82 5.24 -0.95
CA GLN A 91 20.15 3.82 -0.93
C GLN A 91 19.57 3.16 0.32
N ILE A 92 18.99 1.99 0.12
CA ILE A 92 18.53 1.10 1.18
C ILE A 92 19.22 -0.25 1.04
N GLU A 93 19.37 -0.97 2.15
CA GLU A 93 19.90 -2.33 2.17
C GLU A 93 18.74 -3.32 2.24
N VAL A 94 18.70 -4.30 1.33
CA VAL A 94 17.57 -5.22 1.19
C VAL A 94 18.03 -6.67 1.11
N PRO A 95 17.28 -7.61 1.72
CA PRO A 95 17.52 -9.02 1.51
C PRO A 95 17.19 -9.38 0.06
N ARG A 96 18.00 -10.28 -0.55
CA ARG A 96 17.82 -10.69 -1.94
C ARG A 96 17.47 -12.17 -2.03
N TRP A 97 16.56 -12.47 -2.96
CA TRP A 97 16.07 -13.82 -3.20
C TRP A 97 15.75 -14.03 -4.68
N ILE A 98 16.01 -15.20 -5.20
CA ILE A 98 15.69 -15.58 -6.57
C ILE A 98 14.60 -16.64 -6.53
N ARG A 99 13.53 -16.41 -7.29
CA ARG A 99 12.52 -17.40 -7.63
C ARG A 99 13.02 -18.24 -8.76
N GLY A 100 13.16 -19.55 -8.54
CA GLY A 100 13.34 -20.53 -9.58
C GLY A 100 12.00 -21.14 -10.01
N HIS A 101 12.01 -22.43 -10.36
CA HIS A 101 10.76 -23.12 -10.70
C HIS A 101 10.01 -23.61 -9.47
N ALA A 102 8.69 -23.77 -9.64
CA ALA A 102 7.82 -24.41 -8.66
C ALA A 102 6.84 -25.35 -9.36
N HIS A 103 6.89 -26.63 -9.04
CA HIS A 103 5.99 -27.65 -9.54
C HIS A 103 5.34 -28.42 -8.40
N ALA A 104 4.07 -28.73 -8.55
CA ALA A 104 3.31 -29.55 -7.62
C ALA A 104 2.39 -30.50 -8.38
N GLU A 105 2.26 -31.73 -7.88
CA GLU A 105 1.34 -32.71 -8.42
C GLU A 105 0.83 -33.65 -7.32
N VAL A 106 -0.44 -34.01 -7.41
CA VAL A 106 -0.99 -35.13 -6.64
C VAL A 106 -0.49 -36.42 -7.24
N ILE A 107 0.20 -37.27 -6.46
CA ILE A 107 0.71 -38.57 -6.89
C ILE A 107 -0.34 -39.68 -6.67
N SER A 108 -1.05 -39.60 -5.55
CA SER A 108 -2.11 -40.58 -5.20
C SER A 108 -3.16 -39.92 -4.30
N PRO A 109 -4.40 -40.44 -4.28
CA PRO A 109 -4.94 -41.55 -5.05
C PRO A 109 -5.45 -41.15 -6.45
N PHE A 110 -5.50 -39.85 -6.77
CA PHE A 110 -6.02 -39.28 -8.01
C PHE A 110 -5.00 -38.37 -8.66
N PRO A 111 -4.01 -38.88 -9.42
CA PRO A 111 -2.91 -38.11 -9.95
C PRO A 111 -3.39 -36.96 -10.83
N GLN A 112 -2.92 -35.72 -10.53
CA GLN A 112 -3.24 -34.49 -11.27
C GLN A 112 -2.19 -33.40 -10.99
N PRO A 113 -1.88 -32.55 -11.97
CA PRO A 113 -1.02 -31.38 -11.73
C PRO A 113 -1.75 -30.32 -10.91
N LEU A 114 -0.99 -29.61 -10.10
CA LEU A 114 -1.44 -28.46 -9.30
C LEU A 114 -0.72 -27.21 -9.75
N VAL A 115 -1.40 -26.07 -9.81
CA VAL A 115 -0.79 -24.76 -10.09
C VAL A 115 -0.39 -24.09 -8.78
N VAL A 116 0.90 -23.85 -8.65
CA VAL A 116 1.51 -23.27 -7.46
C VAL A 116 2.47 -22.14 -7.83
N SER A 117 2.74 -21.28 -6.84
CA SER A 117 3.83 -20.30 -6.87
C SER A 117 4.61 -20.35 -5.55
N SER A 118 5.93 -20.21 -5.61
CA SER A 118 6.75 -20.09 -4.40
C SER A 118 6.39 -18.80 -3.65
N LEU A 119 6.19 -18.92 -2.35
CA LEU A 119 6.06 -17.74 -1.48
C LEU A 119 7.43 -17.09 -1.27
N GLY A 120 7.43 -15.77 -1.15
CA GLY A 120 8.65 -14.98 -1.06
C GLY A 120 9.58 -15.44 0.08
N TYR A 121 10.83 -15.63 -0.25
CA TYR A 121 11.90 -16.11 0.62
C TYR A 121 11.72 -17.55 1.14
N GLY A 122 10.86 -18.36 0.46
CA GLY A 122 10.68 -19.77 0.71
C GLY A 122 11.97 -20.58 0.45
N ALA A 123 12.09 -21.74 1.11
CA ALA A 123 13.18 -22.67 0.89
C ALA A 123 12.94 -23.56 -0.34
N ALA A 124 14.01 -24.02 -0.96
CA ALA A 124 13.99 -25.04 -2.01
C ALA A 124 13.65 -26.43 -1.45
N THR A 125 13.15 -27.32 -2.29
CA THR A 125 13.08 -28.76 -1.97
C THR A 125 14.48 -29.39 -2.08
N PRO A 126 14.71 -30.55 -1.47
CA PRO A 126 15.86 -31.38 -1.81
C PRO A 126 15.93 -31.71 -3.31
N ALA A 127 17.10 -32.01 -3.84
CA ALA A 127 17.28 -32.41 -5.23
C ALA A 127 16.35 -33.60 -5.56
N GLY A 128 15.57 -33.47 -6.64
CA GLY A 128 14.56 -34.44 -7.05
C GLY A 128 13.18 -34.24 -6.41
N GLY A 129 13.02 -33.20 -5.64
CA GLY A 129 11.75 -32.85 -4.99
C GLY A 129 11.50 -33.60 -3.67
N LEU A 130 10.33 -33.37 -3.10
CA LEU A 130 9.85 -34.11 -1.95
C LEU A 130 8.43 -34.64 -2.21
N THR A 131 8.10 -35.80 -1.63
CA THR A 131 6.75 -36.38 -1.67
C THR A 131 6.31 -36.67 -0.25
N ALA A 132 5.13 -36.13 0.13
CA ALA A 132 4.56 -36.38 1.45
C ALA A 132 3.04 -36.39 1.42
N GLU A 133 2.45 -36.98 2.47
CA GLU A 133 1.02 -36.90 2.73
C GLU A 133 0.62 -35.48 3.12
N ILE A 134 -0.49 -34.98 2.60
CA ILE A 134 -1.04 -33.67 2.93
C ILE A 134 -1.96 -33.75 4.14
N ILE A 135 -1.91 -32.75 5.00
CA ILE A 135 -2.85 -32.55 6.10
C ILE A 135 -3.43 -31.12 6.05
N GLU A 136 -4.74 -31.00 6.05
CA GLU A 136 -5.45 -29.72 5.93
C GLU A 136 -5.71 -29.08 7.28
N PHE A 137 -5.60 -27.75 7.30
CA PHE A 137 -5.97 -26.86 8.40
C PHE A 137 -6.86 -25.72 7.86
N PRO A 138 -7.99 -25.39 8.53
CA PRO A 138 -8.88 -24.32 8.07
C PRO A 138 -8.25 -22.92 8.14
N ASP A 139 -7.23 -22.76 8.98
CA ASP A 139 -6.44 -21.54 9.13
C ASP A 139 -5.10 -21.82 9.86
N VAL A 140 -4.24 -20.80 9.95
CA VAL A 140 -2.96 -20.94 10.63
C VAL A 140 -3.10 -21.16 12.14
N GLN A 141 -4.17 -20.69 12.77
CA GLN A 141 -4.40 -20.87 14.21
C GLN A 141 -4.68 -22.35 14.54
N ALA A 142 -5.37 -23.06 13.65
CA ALA A 142 -5.57 -24.50 13.75
C ALA A 142 -4.23 -25.25 13.62
N LEU A 143 -3.35 -24.86 12.69
CA LEU A 143 -2.01 -25.43 12.57
C LEU A 143 -1.17 -25.16 13.84
N LEU A 144 -1.18 -23.94 14.36
CA LEU A 144 -0.45 -23.57 15.58
C LEU A 144 -0.88 -24.43 16.81
N LYS A 145 -2.16 -24.76 16.89
CA LYS A 145 -2.72 -25.58 17.99
C LYS A 145 -2.53 -27.08 17.80
N ALA A 146 -2.28 -27.54 16.57
CA ALA A 146 -2.14 -28.96 16.28
C ALA A 146 -0.91 -29.59 16.97
N PRO A 147 -0.99 -30.83 17.49
CA PRO A 147 0.18 -31.50 18.02
C PRO A 147 1.18 -31.83 16.91
N ALA A 148 2.47 -31.67 17.17
CA ALA A 148 3.54 -31.93 16.19
C ALA A 148 3.46 -33.34 15.59
N SER A 149 3.00 -34.34 16.34
CA SER A 149 2.83 -35.71 15.85
C SER A 149 1.85 -35.86 14.70
N GLN A 150 0.90 -34.93 14.52
CA GLN A 150 -0.02 -34.92 13.38
C GLN A 150 0.60 -34.30 12.13
N VAL A 151 1.56 -33.39 12.30
CA VAL A 151 2.12 -32.54 11.23
C VAL A 151 3.47 -33.08 10.72
N LYS A 152 4.23 -33.68 11.61
CA LYS A 152 5.61 -34.14 11.34
C LYS A 152 5.71 -34.99 10.08
N GLY A 153 6.56 -34.58 9.15
CA GLY A 153 6.81 -35.25 7.89
C GLY A 153 5.71 -35.13 6.84
N LYS A 154 4.66 -34.36 7.12
CA LYS A 154 3.56 -34.11 6.17
C LYS A 154 3.68 -32.73 5.54
N ILE A 155 2.91 -32.48 4.48
CA ILE A 155 2.70 -31.16 3.91
C ILE A 155 1.51 -30.53 4.66
N ALA A 156 1.76 -29.40 5.35
CA ALA A 156 0.69 -28.65 6.02
C ALA A 156 -0.04 -27.77 5.00
N PHE A 157 -1.31 -28.05 4.74
CA PHE A 157 -2.17 -27.27 3.85
C PHE A 157 -3.06 -26.33 4.65
N ILE A 158 -2.85 -25.02 4.54
CA ILE A 158 -3.66 -23.98 5.17
C ILE A 158 -4.71 -23.52 4.15
N ASN A 159 -5.98 -23.81 4.43
CA ASN A 159 -7.09 -23.64 3.47
C ASN A 159 -8.05 -22.52 3.88
N LYS A 160 -7.52 -21.35 4.30
CA LYS A 160 -8.34 -20.17 4.64
C LYS A 160 -8.75 -19.43 3.37
N ARG A 161 -10.06 -19.29 3.15
CA ARG A 161 -10.60 -18.45 2.06
C ARG A 161 -10.56 -16.99 2.45
N MET A 162 -10.24 -16.14 1.50
CA MET A 162 -10.38 -14.69 1.60
C MET A 162 -11.80 -14.28 1.19
N GLU A 163 -12.40 -13.37 1.95
CA GLU A 163 -13.69 -12.79 1.64
C GLU A 163 -13.51 -11.52 0.80
N ARG A 164 -14.30 -11.40 -0.29
CA ARG A 164 -14.30 -10.22 -1.15
C ARG A 164 -14.98 -9.05 -0.43
N ALA A 165 -14.32 -7.92 -0.39
CA ALA A 165 -14.87 -6.70 0.19
C ALA A 165 -14.28 -5.46 -0.52
N ARG A 166 -15.07 -4.40 -0.63
CA ARG A 166 -14.65 -3.12 -1.19
C ARG A 166 -13.47 -2.51 -0.45
N THR A 167 -13.42 -2.72 0.85
CA THR A 167 -12.37 -2.22 1.76
C THR A 167 -11.15 -3.14 1.84
N GLY A 168 -11.18 -4.32 1.21
CA GLY A 168 -10.12 -5.33 1.34
C GLY A 168 -10.01 -5.96 2.72
N GLU A 169 -10.97 -5.79 3.62
CA GLU A 169 -10.92 -6.24 5.02
C GLU A 169 -10.70 -7.76 5.19
N GLY A 170 -11.05 -8.56 4.17
CA GLY A 170 -10.77 -9.99 4.14
C GLY A 170 -9.30 -10.37 4.04
N TYR A 171 -8.45 -9.44 3.55
CA TYR A 171 -7.03 -9.72 3.29
C TYR A 171 -6.23 -10.01 4.56
N GLY A 172 -6.32 -9.14 5.56
CA GLY A 172 -5.56 -9.30 6.81
C GLY A 172 -5.74 -10.69 7.45
N PRO A 173 -6.98 -11.15 7.68
CA PRO A 173 -7.25 -12.49 8.22
C PRO A 173 -6.73 -13.64 7.36
N ALA A 174 -6.80 -13.55 6.03
CA ALA A 174 -6.31 -14.58 5.12
C ALA A 174 -4.76 -14.58 5.05
N ALA A 175 -4.16 -13.41 4.99
CA ALA A 175 -2.69 -13.22 4.94
C ALA A 175 -1.96 -13.74 6.19
N GLN A 176 -2.64 -13.96 7.33
CA GLN A 176 -2.03 -14.60 8.50
C GLN A 176 -1.49 -15.99 8.16
N GLY A 177 -2.16 -16.73 7.26
CA GLY A 177 -1.67 -18.03 6.76
C GLY A 177 -0.33 -17.91 6.06
N ARG A 178 -0.15 -16.86 5.24
CA ARG A 178 1.10 -16.56 4.54
C ARG A 178 2.19 -16.12 5.52
N LYS A 179 1.88 -15.17 6.41
CA LYS A 179 2.85 -14.58 7.34
C LYS A 179 3.40 -15.60 8.33
N LEU A 180 2.55 -16.43 8.94
CA LEU A 180 2.91 -17.29 10.05
C LEU A 180 3.01 -18.79 9.69
N GLY A 181 2.44 -19.19 8.56
CA GLY A 181 2.22 -20.62 8.23
C GLY A 181 3.50 -21.43 8.08
N MET A 182 4.50 -20.88 7.38
CA MET A 182 5.79 -21.56 7.17
C MET A 182 6.51 -21.79 8.49
N ARG A 183 6.59 -20.78 9.36
CA ARG A 183 7.16 -20.90 10.72
C ARG A 183 6.43 -21.98 11.52
N ALA A 184 5.09 -21.92 11.57
CA ALA A 184 4.27 -22.89 12.27
C ALA A 184 4.47 -24.31 11.75
N ALA A 185 4.59 -24.50 10.44
CA ALA A 185 4.87 -25.78 9.81
C ALA A 185 6.26 -26.30 10.17
N ALA A 186 7.30 -25.45 10.08
CA ALA A 186 8.68 -25.79 10.42
C ALA A 186 8.83 -26.21 11.88
N GLU A 187 8.28 -25.44 12.82
CA GLU A 187 8.30 -25.73 14.26
C GLU A 187 7.66 -27.09 14.61
N LYS A 188 6.70 -27.54 13.80
CA LYS A 188 6.03 -28.84 13.97
C LYS A 188 6.65 -29.98 13.15
N GLY A 189 7.76 -29.68 12.46
CA GLY A 189 8.49 -30.65 11.64
C GLY A 189 7.74 -31.09 10.39
N ALA A 190 6.91 -30.23 9.80
CA ALA A 190 6.31 -30.46 8.48
C ALA A 190 7.41 -30.63 7.41
N ALA A 191 7.10 -31.37 6.35
CA ALA A 191 7.99 -31.49 5.20
C ALA A 191 7.91 -30.24 4.28
N ALA A 192 6.72 -29.60 4.20
CA ALA A 192 6.46 -28.39 3.44
C ALA A 192 5.15 -27.75 3.89
N MET A 193 4.86 -26.55 3.37
CA MET A 193 3.58 -25.87 3.52
C MET A 193 2.96 -25.58 2.16
N LEU A 194 1.66 -25.82 2.03
CA LEU A 194 0.81 -25.28 0.97
C LEU A 194 -0.17 -24.29 1.58
N LEU A 195 -0.40 -23.19 0.88
CA LEU A 195 -1.35 -22.15 1.29
C LEU A 195 -2.35 -21.94 0.16
N ARG A 196 -3.67 -22.02 0.45
CA ARG A 196 -4.63 -21.45 -0.48
C ARG A 196 -4.24 -20.02 -0.79
N SER A 197 -4.18 -19.64 -2.05
CA SER A 197 -3.90 -18.27 -2.49
C SER A 197 -4.70 -17.25 -1.71
N VAL A 198 -4.04 -16.16 -1.32
CA VAL A 198 -4.66 -15.02 -0.62
C VAL A 198 -5.19 -14.06 -1.68
N GLY A 199 -6.33 -14.42 -2.25
CA GLY A 199 -7.03 -13.70 -3.30
C GLY A 199 -8.51 -14.04 -3.31
N THR A 200 -9.26 -13.34 -4.13
CA THR A 200 -10.74 -13.44 -4.24
C THR A 200 -11.21 -13.98 -5.59
N ASP A 201 -10.28 -14.23 -6.49
CA ASP A 201 -10.53 -14.80 -7.81
C ASP A 201 -10.90 -16.30 -7.77
N SER A 202 -11.28 -16.81 -8.94
CA SER A 202 -11.47 -18.23 -9.20
C SER A 202 -10.63 -18.73 -10.37
N ASP A 203 -9.63 -17.96 -10.78
CA ASP A 203 -8.70 -18.28 -11.86
C ASP A 203 -7.65 -19.31 -11.38
N ARG A 204 -7.07 -20.03 -12.35
CA ARG A 204 -6.13 -21.10 -12.01
C ARG A 204 -4.69 -20.62 -12.09
N PHE A 205 -4.36 -19.61 -11.28
CA PHE A 205 -3.01 -19.18 -10.95
C PHE A 205 -2.90 -18.96 -9.42
N ALA A 206 -1.68 -18.82 -8.92
CA ALA A 206 -1.44 -18.69 -7.49
C ALA A 206 -1.03 -17.26 -7.15
N HIS A 207 -1.42 -16.78 -5.96
CA HIS A 207 -1.01 -15.49 -5.42
C HIS A 207 0.22 -15.67 -4.54
N THR A 208 1.35 -15.11 -4.95
CA THR A 208 2.58 -15.12 -4.17
C THR A 208 2.53 -14.16 -2.98
N GLY A 209 3.64 -13.75 -2.44
CA GLY A 209 3.78 -12.73 -1.41
C GLY A 209 4.75 -13.12 -0.30
N MET A 210 5.15 -12.13 0.50
CA MET A 210 6.17 -12.26 1.54
C MET A 210 5.69 -13.09 2.73
N MET A 211 6.56 -13.95 3.22
CA MET A 211 6.43 -14.64 4.51
C MET A 211 7.30 -13.98 5.58
N SER A 212 6.94 -14.15 6.86
CA SER A 212 7.84 -13.84 7.96
C SER A 212 8.84 -14.98 8.11
N VAL A 213 10.04 -14.78 7.55
CA VAL A 213 11.10 -15.82 7.51
C VAL A 213 12.23 -15.59 8.50
N ASP A 214 12.28 -14.42 9.14
CA ASP A 214 13.30 -14.09 10.13
C ASP A 214 13.23 -15.05 11.32
N ASP A 215 14.39 -15.45 11.82
CA ASP A 215 14.53 -16.35 12.98
C ASP A 215 13.91 -17.75 12.82
N VAL A 216 13.65 -18.21 11.60
CA VAL A 216 13.25 -19.60 11.35
C VAL A 216 14.47 -20.46 11.11
N GLU A 217 14.82 -21.31 12.10
CA GLU A 217 16.06 -22.10 12.10
C GLU A 217 16.13 -23.09 10.92
N ASN A 218 15.02 -23.72 10.56
CA ASN A 218 14.94 -24.70 9.48
C ASN A 218 13.69 -24.43 8.61
N PRO A 219 13.74 -23.43 7.73
CA PRO A 219 12.59 -23.10 6.88
C PRO A 219 12.25 -24.27 5.95
N VAL A 220 10.95 -24.52 5.78
CA VAL A 220 10.45 -25.53 4.85
C VAL A 220 9.99 -24.91 3.54
N PRO A 221 9.97 -25.67 2.41
CA PRO A 221 9.36 -25.20 1.18
C PRO A 221 7.92 -24.75 1.43
N ALA A 222 7.55 -23.58 0.90
CA ALA A 222 6.24 -22.98 1.11
C ALA A 222 5.72 -22.38 -0.20
N LEU A 223 4.52 -22.80 -0.60
CA LEU A 223 3.92 -22.41 -1.88
C LEU A 223 2.48 -21.95 -1.69
N ALA A 224 2.09 -20.94 -2.44
CA ALA A 224 0.69 -20.64 -2.72
C ALA A 224 0.14 -21.62 -3.73
N LEU A 225 -1.11 -22.02 -3.55
CA LEU A 225 -1.85 -22.93 -4.40
C LEU A 225 -3.03 -22.19 -5.01
N SER A 226 -3.29 -22.33 -6.31
CA SER A 226 -4.43 -21.68 -6.95
C SER A 226 -5.75 -22.01 -6.24
N ALA A 227 -6.71 -21.10 -6.23
CA ALA A 227 -7.98 -21.30 -5.55
C ALA A 227 -8.76 -22.54 -6.10
N PRO A 228 -8.81 -22.78 -7.43
CA PRO A 228 -9.41 -24.02 -7.96
C PRO A 228 -8.70 -25.29 -7.50
N ASP A 229 -7.37 -25.31 -7.46
CA ASP A 229 -6.62 -26.50 -7.05
C ASP A 229 -6.68 -26.71 -5.52
N ALA A 230 -6.83 -25.65 -4.74
CA ALA A 230 -7.14 -25.76 -3.32
C ALA A 230 -8.53 -26.39 -3.08
N ASN A 231 -9.53 -26.03 -3.88
CA ASN A 231 -10.85 -26.69 -3.87
C ASN A 231 -10.75 -28.17 -4.28
N LEU A 232 -9.91 -28.47 -5.27
CA LEU A 232 -9.67 -29.84 -5.72
C LEU A 232 -9.05 -30.70 -4.60
N LEU A 233 -7.99 -30.19 -3.92
CA LEU A 233 -7.38 -30.91 -2.80
C LEU A 233 -8.35 -31.11 -1.63
N GLU A 234 -9.12 -30.10 -1.26
CA GLU A 234 -10.17 -30.20 -0.24
C GLU A 234 -11.16 -31.32 -0.60
N ALA A 235 -11.65 -31.34 -1.85
CA ALA A 235 -12.56 -32.37 -2.32
C ALA A 235 -11.94 -33.79 -2.35
N MET A 236 -10.64 -33.91 -2.59
CA MET A 236 -9.91 -35.19 -2.50
C MET A 236 -9.79 -35.65 -1.06
N LEU A 237 -9.43 -34.78 -0.12
CA LEU A 237 -9.31 -35.09 1.30
C LEU A 237 -10.64 -35.52 1.90
N GLN A 238 -11.75 -34.90 1.52
CA GLN A 238 -13.11 -35.29 1.93
C GLN A 238 -13.51 -36.71 1.53
N ARG A 239 -12.82 -37.36 0.56
CA ARG A 239 -13.03 -38.76 0.21
C ARG A 239 -12.41 -39.75 1.18
N GLY A 240 -11.70 -39.25 2.23
CA GLY A 240 -11.16 -40.06 3.32
C GLY A 240 -10.00 -40.99 2.93
N LYS A 241 -9.34 -40.74 1.78
CA LYS A 241 -8.14 -41.46 1.38
C LYS A 241 -6.92 -40.55 1.63
N PRO A 242 -5.76 -41.08 2.08
CA PRO A 242 -4.52 -40.35 2.15
C PRO A 242 -4.15 -39.75 0.78
N VAL A 243 -3.90 -38.44 0.74
CA VAL A 243 -3.48 -37.73 -0.48
C VAL A 243 -1.99 -37.47 -0.38
N GLN A 244 -1.23 -37.92 -1.36
CA GLN A 244 0.21 -37.65 -1.47
C GLN A 244 0.47 -36.63 -2.56
N VAL A 245 1.26 -35.62 -2.24
CA VAL A 245 1.64 -34.56 -3.14
C VAL A 245 3.16 -34.55 -3.28
N LYS A 246 3.63 -34.45 -4.52
CA LYS A 246 5.03 -34.18 -4.85
C LYS A 246 5.22 -32.70 -5.11
N LEU A 247 6.25 -32.12 -4.53
CA LEU A 247 6.70 -30.75 -4.74
C LEU A 247 8.13 -30.78 -5.29
N ASP A 248 8.40 -29.90 -6.26
CA ASP A 248 9.74 -29.66 -6.80
C ASP A 248 9.92 -28.15 -6.94
N VAL A 249 10.74 -27.56 -6.07
CA VAL A 249 10.87 -26.12 -5.88
C VAL A 249 12.35 -25.75 -5.86
N GLU A 250 12.70 -24.80 -6.69
CA GLU A 250 14.02 -24.19 -6.71
C GLU A 250 13.89 -22.72 -6.29
N THR A 251 14.64 -22.32 -5.30
CA THR A 251 14.79 -20.93 -4.86
C THR A 251 16.20 -20.72 -4.33
N GLU A 252 16.69 -19.50 -4.38
CA GLU A 252 18.00 -19.15 -3.85
C GLU A 252 17.96 -17.85 -3.03
N ARG A 253 18.49 -17.88 -1.81
CA ARG A 253 18.76 -16.67 -1.03
C ARG A 253 20.17 -16.17 -1.34
N LEU A 254 20.29 -14.92 -1.72
CA LEU A 254 21.56 -14.24 -1.94
C LEU A 254 21.94 -13.42 -0.71
N SER A 255 23.18 -12.90 -0.68
CA SER A 255 23.56 -11.87 0.27
C SER A 255 22.72 -10.61 0.06
N ASP A 256 22.49 -9.89 1.15
CA ASP A 256 21.84 -8.58 1.08
C ASP A 256 22.56 -7.67 0.08
N GLY A 257 21.86 -6.67 -0.42
CA GLY A 257 22.40 -5.75 -1.41
C GLY A 257 21.56 -4.48 -1.52
N PRO A 258 21.99 -3.53 -2.37
CA PRO A 258 21.32 -2.25 -2.46
C PRO A 258 20.01 -2.32 -3.26
N SER A 259 19.06 -1.49 -2.85
CA SER A 259 17.96 -0.93 -3.62
C SER A 259 17.85 0.55 -3.28
N PHE A 260 16.78 1.25 -3.70
CA PHE A 260 16.69 2.70 -3.53
C PHE A 260 15.25 3.16 -3.35
N ASN A 261 15.03 4.13 -2.46
CA ASN A 261 13.90 5.04 -2.57
C ASN A 261 14.20 6.07 -3.66
N VAL A 262 13.22 6.40 -4.51
CA VAL A 262 13.35 7.49 -5.49
C VAL A 262 12.51 8.66 -5.04
N ILE A 263 13.15 9.84 -4.90
CA ILE A 263 12.52 11.02 -4.35
C ILE A 263 12.50 12.14 -5.40
N GLY A 264 11.33 12.76 -5.55
CA GLY A 264 11.14 13.94 -6.38
C GLY A 264 10.43 15.05 -5.62
N GLU A 265 10.81 16.30 -5.81
CA GLU A 265 10.24 17.43 -5.10
C GLU A 265 9.77 18.53 -6.05
N ILE A 266 8.61 19.10 -5.72
CA ILE A 266 8.13 20.39 -6.18
C ILE A 266 8.35 21.35 -5.04
N THR A 267 9.39 22.18 -5.12
CA THR A 267 9.87 23.02 -4.03
C THR A 267 8.88 24.15 -3.70
N GLY A 268 8.54 24.28 -2.44
CA GLY A 268 7.63 25.31 -1.94
C GLY A 268 8.20 26.72 -2.08
N ARG A 269 7.32 27.71 -2.37
CA ARG A 269 7.72 29.11 -2.57
C ARG A 269 7.96 29.91 -1.29
N GLU A 270 7.33 29.53 -0.16
CA GLU A 270 7.36 30.30 1.10
C GLU A 270 7.98 29.51 2.26
N GLN A 271 7.63 28.24 2.38
CA GLN A 271 8.04 27.33 3.46
C GLN A 271 8.59 26.02 2.86
N PRO A 272 9.71 26.09 2.09
CA PRO A 272 10.23 24.92 1.38
C PRO A 272 10.70 23.79 2.30
N GLU A 273 10.97 24.09 3.58
CA GLU A 273 11.33 23.10 4.60
C GLU A 273 10.13 22.28 5.12
N GLU A 274 8.90 22.81 5.01
CA GLU A 274 7.70 22.10 5.37
C GLU A 274 7.23 21.25 4.19
N VAL A 275 7.06 19.94 4.43
CA VAL A 275 6.91 18.95 3.36
C VAL A 275 5.65 18.13 3.54
N MET A 276 4.82 18.06 2.50
CA MET A 276 3.84 16.99 2.35
C MET A 276 4.47 15.86 1.54
N ILE A 277 4.41 14.64 2.06
CA ILE A 277 4.82 13.44 1.32
C ILE A 277 3.58 12.77 0.73
N ILE A 278 3.64 12.49 -0.57
CA ILE A 278 2.76 11.54 -1.24
C ILE A 278 3.61 10.39 -1.76
N GLY A 279 3.16 9.16 -1.50
CA GLY A 279 3.95 7.96 -1.75
C GLY A 279 3.22 6.91 -2.57
N ALA A 280 4.02 6.01 -3.10
CA ALA A 280 3.67 4.74 -3.73
C ALA A 280 4.89 3.83 -3.63
N HIS A 281 4.75 2.51 -3.75
CA HIS A 281 5.95 1.69 -3.83
C HIS A 281 6.39 1.40 -5.26
N LEU A 282 7.70 1.35 -5.47
CA LEU A 282 8.27 1.19 -6.81
C LEU A 282 8.47 -0.27 -7.19
N ASP A 283 8.78 -1.12 -6.23
CA ASP A 283 8.95 -2.55 -6.48
C ASP A 283 7.63 -3.27 -6.78
N SER A 284 7.68 -4.48 -7.23
CA SER A 284 6.52 -5.36 -7.46
C SER A 284 6.93 -6.81 -7.33
N TRP A 285 5.99 -7.73 -7.20
CA TRP A 285 6.29 -9.15 -7.42
C TRP A 285 6.66 -9.42 -8.88
N ASP A 286 7.37 -10.54 -9.09
CA ASP A 286 8.04 -10.90 -10.35
C ASP A 286 7.18 -11.72 -11.33
N GLU A 287 5.97 -12.09 -10.95
CA GLU A 287 5.10 -12.94 -11.79
C GLU A 287 4.21 -12.13 -12.74
N GLY A 288 3.81 -10.92 -12.36
CA GLY A 288 3.11 -9.94 -13.19
C GLY A 288 4.00 -8.73 -13.52
N THR A 289 3.41 -7.73 -14.18
CA THR A 289 4.12 -6.46 -14.46
C THR A 289 3.93 -5.42 -13.36
N GLY A 290 3.18 -5.73 -12.29
CA GLY A 290 2.92 -4.82 -11.19
C GLY A 290 2.19 -3.55 -11.67
N ALA A 291 1.12 -3.72 -12.44
CA ALA A 291 0.36 -2.58 -12.99
C ALA A 291 -0.58 -1.97 -11.96
N LEU A 292 -1.23 -2.83 -11.16
CA LEU A 292 -2.10 -2.42 -10.06
C LEU A 292 -1.35 -2.29 -8.74
N ASP A 293 -0.32 -3.12 -8.56
CA ASP A 293 0.47 -3.28 -7.35
C ASP A 293 1.98 -3.06 -7.65
N ASP A 294 2.53 -1.82 -7.60
CA ASP A 294 1.81 -0.56 -7.36
C ASP A 294 2.08 0.46 -8.49
N GLY A 295 2.11 -0.01 -9.75
CA GLY A 295 2.28 0.88 -10.92
C GLY A 295 1.21 1.97 -11.01
N ALA A 296 -0.03 1.66 -10.59
CA ALA A 296 -1.12 2.63 -10.55
C ALA A 296 -0.85 3.72 -9.51
N GLY A 297 -0.41 3.38 -8.30
CA GLY A 297 -0.04 4.35 -7.28
C GLY A 297 1.14 5.21 -7.71
N VAL A 298 2.20 4.60 -8.27
CA VAL A 298 3.32 5.35 -8.87
C VAL A 298 2.83 6.40 -9.85
N ALA A 299 1.92 6.03 -10.75
CA ALA A 299 1.39 6.96 -11.75
C ALA A 299 0.51 8.06 -11.13
N ILE A 300 -0.32 7.73 -10.14
CA ILE A 300 -1.18 8.69 -9.43
C ILE A 300 -0.34 9.78 -8.77
N VAL A 301 0.68 9.40 -7.99
CA VAL A 301 1.48 10.38 -7.24
C VAL A 301 2.40 11.20 -8.15
N MET A 302 2.99 10.59 -9.19
CA MET A 302 3.83 11.31 -10.15
C MET A 302 3.02 12.30 -10.98
N GLU A 303 1.84 11.91 -11.47
CA GLU A 303 0.97 12.77 -12.26
C GLU A 303 0.39 13.92 -11.42
N THR A 304 0.01 13.62 -10.17
CA THR A 304 -0.41 14.66 -9.20
C THR A 304 0.64 15.74 -9.05
N ALA A 305 1.89 15.36 -8.82
CA ALA A 305 2.98 16.31 -8.67
C ALA A 305 3.31 17.05 -9.98
N ARG A 306 3.23 16.38 -11.15
CA ARG A 306 3.40 17.00 -12.46
C ARG A 306 2.38 18.11 -12.70
N LEU A 307 1.09 17.83 -12.45
CA LEU A 307 0.03 18.83 -12.62
C LEU A 307 0.22 20.04 -11.70
N ILE A 308 0.65 19.81 -10.46
CA ILE A 308 0.96 20.89 -9.51
C ILE A 308 2.23 21.68 -9.95
N ALA A 309 3.23 20.98 -10.50
CA ALA A 309 4.44 21.61 -11.02
C ALA A 309 4.19 22.57 -12.21
N GLU A 310 3.14 22.33 -12.98
CA GLU A 310 2.75 23.16 -14.13
C GLU A 310 1.95 24.41 -13.75
N LEU A 311 1.62 24.59 -12.46
CA LEU A 311 0.98 25.84 -12.02
C LEU A 311 1.89 27.04 -12.26
N PRO A 312 1.33 28.21 -12.60
CA PRO A 312 2.10 29.45 -12.75
C PRO A 312 2.88 29.84 -11.50
N GLN A 313 2.40 29.42 -10.35
CA GLN A 313 3.01 29.65 -9.03
C GLN A 313 3.14 28.32 -8.28
N ARG A 314 4.32 28.04 -7.74
CA ARG A 314 4.57 26.88 -6.87
C ARG A 314 3.70 26.96 -5.61
N PRO A 315 3.29 25.83 -5.01
CA PRO A 315 2.57 25.83 -3.74
C PRO A 315 3.43 26.47 -2.63
N ARG A 316 2.83 26.85 -1.52
CA ARG A 316 3.50 27.44 -0.36
C ARG A 316 4.58 26.53 0.22
N ARG A 317 4.27 25.23 0.35
CA ARG A 317 5.14 24.20 0.91
C ARG A 317 5.62 23.22 -0.16
N THR A 318 6.64 22.46 0.16
CA THR A 318 7.17 21.43 -0.73
C THR A 318 6.22 20.23 -0.80
N LEU A 319 5.87 19.82 -2.03
CA LEU A 319 5.29 18.52 -2.30
C LEU A 319 6.42 17.56 -2.65
N ARG A 320 6.58 16.50 -1.86
CA ARG A 320 7.57 15.45 -2.08
C ARG A 320 6.87 14.16 -2.50
N VAL A 321 7.24 13.64 -3.66
CA VAL A 321 6.90 12.29 -4.08
C VAL A 321 7.99 11.36 -3.60
N VAL A 322 7.62 10.30 -2.89
CA VAL A 322 8.54 9.22 -2.53
C VAL A 322 8.01 7.93 -3.15
N LEU A 323 8.79 7.37 -4.07
CA LEU A 323 8.59 6.02 -4.56
C LEU A 323 9.44 5.10 -3.70
N PHE A 324 8.79 4.43 -2.76
CA PHE A 324 9.45 3.57 -1.79
C PHE A 324 9.96 2.30 -2.46
N GLY A 325 11.17 1.89 -2.12
CA GLY A 325 11.71 0.59 -2.51
C GLY A 325 11.43 -0.46 -1.46
N ALA A 326 11.24 -1.70 -1.90
CA ALA A 326 11.14 -2.84 -0.99
C ALA A 326 9.95 -2.79 0.00
N GLU A 327 8.80 -2.29 -0.44
CA GLU A 327 7.54 -2.39 0.28
C GLU A 327 7.15 -3.85 0.46
N GLU A 328 7.11 -4.60 -0.64
CA GLU A 328 6.67 -5.99 -0.79
C GLU A 328 7.36 -6.98 0.17
N ILE A 329 8.51 -6.59 0.66
CA ILE A 329 9.30 -7.41 1.58
C ILE A 329 9.31 -6.83 3.01
N GLY A 330 8.38 -5.93 3.30
CA GLY A 330 8.09 -5.46 4.64
C GLY A 330 8.42 -4.01 4.92
N LEU A 331 8.10 -3.08 4.02
CA LEU A 331 8.21 -1.62 4.18
C LEU A 331 9.67 -1.19 4.45
N VAL A 332 10.63 -1.85 3.79
CA VAL A 332 12.06 -1.65 4.13
C VAL A 332 12.50 -0.23 3.80
N GLY A 333 12.08 0.28 2.62
CA GLY A 333 12.38 1.63 2.17
C GLY A 333 11.84 2.70 3.11
N ALA A 334 10.56 2.61 3.48
CA ALA A 334 9.95 3.57 4.39
C ALA A 334 10.58 3.55 5.80
N LYS A 335 10.88 2.37 6.34
CA LYS A 335 11.55 2.23 7.64
C LYS A 335 12.91 2.88 7.64
N GLN A 336 13.76 2.58 6.63
CA GLN A 336 15.09 3.17 6.54
C GLN A 336 15.03 4.68 6.26
N TYR A 337 14.04 5.13 5.46
CA TYR A 337 13.80 6.57 5.24
C TYR A 337 13.48 7.29 6.56
N VAL A 338 12.52 6.81 7.34
CA VAL A 338 12.12 7.43 8.62
C VAL A 338 13.29 7.42 9.63
N GLU A 339 14.09 6.36 9.67
CA GLU A 339 15.28 6.30 10.52
C GLU A 339 16.35 7.33 10.13
N ALA A 340 16.59 7.50 8.82
CA ALA A 340 17.55 8.47 8.30
C ALA A 340 17.10 9.93 8.56
N HIS A 341 15.79 10.19 8.50
CA HIS A 341 15.19 11.52 8.60
C HIS A 341 14.50 11.81 9.94
N VAL A 342 14.83 11.09 11.01
CA VAL A 342 14.17 11.22 12.32
C VAL A 342 14.16 12.66 12.85
N LYS A 343 15.17 13.48 12.52
CA LYS A 343 15.28 14.88 12.94
C LYS A 343 14.45 15.84 12.09
N GLU A 344 14.01 15.40 10.93
CA GLU A 344 13.25 16.18 9.96
C GLU A 344 11.75 15.85 10.00
N LEU A 345 11.37 14.81 10.79
CA LEU A 345 9.97 14.39 10.89
C LEU A 345 9.03 15.52 11.31
N ASP A 346 9.52 16.46 12.13
CA ASP A 346 8.72 17.63 12.54
C ASP A 346 8.38 18.57 11.38
N ASN A 347 9.12 18.51 10.29
CA ASN A 347 8.88 19.29 9.08
C ASN A 347 7.93 18.58 8.10
N ILE A 348 7.63 17.28 8.31
CA ILE A 348 6.68 16.54 7.49
C ILE A 348 5.28 16.84 8.01
N ILE A 349 4.53 17.68 7.27
CA ILE A 349 3.21 18.17 7.70
C ILE A 349 2.10 17.15 7.53
N ALA A 350 2.19 16.29 6.53
CA ALA A 350 1.25 15.20 6.27
C ALA A 350 1.87 14.13 5.37
N VAL A 351 1.31 12.92 5.43
CA VAL A 351 1.64 11.82 4.51
C VAL A 351 0.37 11.21 3.93
N SER A 352 0.47 10.68 2.73
CA SER A 352 -0.55 9.85 2.08
C SER A 352 0.10 8.94 1.07
N GLU A 353 -0.43 7.74 0.86
CA GLU A 353 0.10 6.76 -0.08
C GLU A 353 -1.03 6.16 -0.89
N SER A 354 -0.75 5.92 -2.17
CA SER A 354 -1.62 5.19 -3.08
C SER A 354 -1.05 3.80 -3.30
N ASP A 355 -1.65 2.82 -2.63
CA ASP A 355 -1.28 1.40 -2.71
C ASP A 355 -2.52 0.53 -2.44
N PHE A 356 -3.46 0.58 -3.37
CA PHE A 356 -4.66 -0.25 -3.34
C PHE A 356 -5.28 -0.39 -4.73
N GLY A 357 -4.43 -0.50 -5.75
CA GLY A 357 -4.82 -0.66 -7.15
C GLY A 357 -5.31 0.62 -7.81
N ALA A 358 -6.23 0.46 -8.80
CA ALA A 358 -6.71 1.54 -9.66
C ALA A 358 -8.24 1.71 -9.65
N GLY A 359 -8.94 1.19 -8.66
CA GLY A 359 -10.38 1.40 -8.48
C GLY A 359 -10.71 2.87 -8.21
N LYS A 360 -11.96 3.29 -8.43
CA LYS A 360 -12.37 4.66 -8.08
C LYS A 360 -12.17 4.94 -6.60
N VAL A 361 -11.64 6.10 -6.27
CA VAL A 361 -11.67 6.60 -4.89
C VAL A 361 -13.13 6.84 -4.50
N TRP A 362 -13.54 6.29 -3.39
CA TRP A 362 -14.91 6.40 -2.90
C TRP A 362 -15.02 6.97 -1.49
N ARG A 363 -13.91 6.95 -0.71
CA ARG A 363 -13.88 7.41 0.67
C ARG A 363 -12.61 8.20 0.96
N PHE A 364 -12.76 9.29 1.71
CA PHE A 364 -11.68 10.12 2.21
C PHE A 364 -11.64 10.07 3.73
N ASP A 365 -10.61 9.45 4.27
CA ASP A 365 -10.31 9.38 5.70
C ASP A 365 -9.16 10.32 6.06
N THR A 366 -9.10 10.68 7.33
CA THR A 366 -8.03 11.52 7.86
C THR A 366 -7.42 10.89 9.10
N ARG A 367 -6.28 11.38 9.51
CA ARG A 367 -5.73 11.26 10.85
C ARG A 367 -5.17 12.62 11.25
N LEU A 368 -6.03 13.43 11.83
CA LEU A 368 -5.78 14.83 12.20
C LEU A 368 -6.21 15.08 13.64
N PRO A 369 -5.62 16.07 14.34
CA PRO A 369 -6.20 16.63 15.54
C PRO A 369 -7.62 17.18 15.25
N GLU A 370 -8.55 17.05 16.17
CA GLU A 370 -9.95 17.49 15.99
C GLU A 370 -10.07 18.97 15.60
N SER A 371 -9.14 19.81 16.10
CA SER A 371 -9.09 21.24 15.78
C SER A 371 -8.76 21.54 14.31
N LYS A 372 -8.48 20.53 13.50
CA LYS A 372 -8.11 20.64 12.07
C LYS A 372 -9.12 19.97 11.12
N PHE A 373 -10.26 19.54 11.62
CA PHE A 373 -11.28 18.89 10.79
C PHE A 373 -11.91 19.81 9.75
N ASP A 374 -11.93 21.12 10.00
CA ASP A 374 -12.40 22.13 9.06
C ASP A 374 -11.65 22.11 7.71
N ILE A 375 -10.35 21.76 7.72
CA ILE A 375 -9.54 21.59 6.50
C ILE A 375 -10.09 20.41 5.68
N ALA A 376 -10.31 19.28 6.32
CA ALA A 376 -10.87 18.10 5.66
C ALA A 376 -12.29 18.37 5.12
N ASP A 377 -13.11 19.12 5.87
CA ASP A 377 -14.46 19.50 5.46
C ASP A 377 -14.44 20.45 4.24
N GLN A 378 -13.46 21.33 4.15
CA GLN A 378 -13.26 22.19 2.97
C GLN A 378 -12.80 21.35 1.74
N MET A 379 -11.86 20.41 1.92
CA MET A 379 -11.45 19.49 0.85
C MET A 379 -12.64 18.69 0.33
N MET A 380 -13.54 18.25 1.21
CA MET A 380 -14.74 17.49 0.82
C MET A 380 -15.67 18.23 -0.13
N GLN A 381 -15.68 19.58 -0.13
CA GLN A 381 -16.48 20.34 -1.09
C GLN A 381 -16.05 20.07 -2.53
N LEU A 382 -14.76 19.78 -2.76
CA LEU A 382 -14.19 19.46 -4.06
C LEU A 382 -14.14 17.96 -4.35
N LEU A 383 -14.08 17.10 -3.32
CA LEU A 383 -14.03 15.65 -3.45
C LEU A 383 -15.42 15.02 -3.63
N ALA A 384 -16.45 15.57 -2.98
CA ALA A 384 -17.80 15.03 -3.07
C ALA A 384 -18.37 14.97 -4.52
N PRO A 385 -18.11 15.97 -5.41
CA PRO A 385 -18.51 15.86 -6.81
C PRO A 385 -17.89 14.70 -7.57
N LEU A 386 -16.75 14.14 -7.09
CA LEU A 386 -16.10 12.95 -7.64
C LEU A 386 -16.74 11.63 -7.15
N GLY A 387 -17.81 11.70 -6.32
CA GLY A 387 -18.45 10.54 -5.72
C GLY A 387 -17.75 10.04 -4.46
N ILE A 388 -16.89 10.85 -3.85
CA ILE A 388 -16.12 10.50 -2.66
C ILE A 388 -16.90 10.91 -1.41
N GLU A 389 -16.99 10.00 -0.44
CA GLU A 389 -17.66 10.24 0.84
C GLU A 389 -16.65 10.57 1.94
N ARG A 390 -17.05 11.41 2.92
CA ARG A 390 -16.25 11.62 4.11
C ARG A 390 -16.31 10.38 5.00
N GLY A 391 -15.14 9.80 5.28
CA GLY A 391 -15.02 8.66 6.17
C GLY A 391 -14.68 9.06 7.61
N ASN A 392 -13.79 8.29 8.24
CA ASN A 392 -13.41 8.46 9.65
C ASN A 392 -12.05 9.20 9.81
N ASN A 393 -11.59 9.31 11.07
CA ASN A 393 -10.30 9.94 11.41
C ASN A 393 -9.26 8.88 11.85
N GLU A 394 -9.29 7.70 11.24
CA GLU A 394 -8.41 6.58 11.59
C GLU A 394 -7.49 6.17 10.43
N SER A 395 -7.24 7.09 9.47
CA SER A 395 -6.33 6.82 8.35
C SER A 395 -4.95 6.40 8.87
N TYR A 396 -4.38 5.37 8.26
CA TYR A 396 -2.98 4.98 8.48
C TYR A 396 -2.05 5.48 7.35
N GLY A 397 -2.62 6.20 6.37
CA GLY A 397 -1.91 6.84 5.27
C GLY A 397 -1.60 5.93 4.08
N GLY A 398 -1.53 4.65 4.27
CA GLY A 398 -1.06 3.60 3.36
C GLY A 398 0.03 2.76 4.04
N PRO A 399 0.47 1.63 3.45
CA PRO A 399 1.43 0.72 4.09
C PRO A 399 2.74 1.42 4.48
N ASP A 400 3.49 1.98 3.54
CA ASP A 400 4.75 2.69 3.81
C ASP A 400 4.53 3.96 4.64
N SER A 401 3.48 4.71 4.35
CA SER A 401 3.08 5.91 5.11
C SER A 401 2.75 5.61 6.57
N SER A 402 2.35 4.38 6.90
CA SER A 402 2.05 3.95 8.27
C SER A 402 3.25 4.10 9.21
N VAL A 403 4.48 4.00 8.68
CA VAL A 403 5.72 4.17 9.46
C VAL A 403 5.85 5.60 9.98
N PHE A 404 5.43 6.60 9.20
CA PHE A 404 5.39 8.02 9.59
C PHE A 404 4.24 8.28 10.59
N VAL A 405 3.07 7.69 10.33
CA VAL A 405 1.91 7.80 11.21
C VAL A 405 2.22 7.26 12.61
N ALA A 406 2.98 6.18 12.71
CA ALA A 406 3.45 5.65 13.98
C ALA A 406 4.38 6.62 14.75
N ARG A 407 4.89 7.67 14.10
CA ARG A 407 5.69 8.77 14.69
C ARG A 407 4.88 10.05 14.91
N GLY A 408 3.55 9.99 14.78
CA GLY A 408 2.65 11.09 15.03
C GLY A 408 2.47 12.06 13.85
N VAL A 409 2.95 11.72 12.66
CA VAL A 409 2.71 12.53 11.44
C VAL A 409 1.25 12.41 11.04
N PRO A 410 0.55 13.53 10.76
CA PRO A 410 -0.80 13.52 10.22
C PRO A 410 -0.89 12.76 8.90
N ALA A 411 -2.05 12.16 8.63
CA ALA A 411 -2.24 11.42 7.41
C ALA A 411 -3.61 11.65 6.77
N PHE A 412 -3.60 11.52 5.45
CA PHE A 412 -4.81 11.41 4.64
C PHE A 412 -4.88 10.02 4.00
N GLY A 413 -6.10 9.57 3.71
CA GLY A 413 -6.35 8.33 2.99
C GLY A 413 -7.44 8.55 1.96
N LEU A 414 -7.09 8.36 0.69
CA LEU A 414 -8.02 8.32 -0.44
C LEU A 414 -8.20 6.86 -0.83
N TYR A 415 -9.27 6.23 -0.29
CA TYR A 415 -9.48 4.78 -0.43
C TYR A 415 -10.15 4.45 -1.75
N GLN A 416 -9.45 3.65 -2.56
CA GLN A 416 -9.95 3.10 -3.82
C GLN A 416 -10.97 1.96 -3.56
N ASP A 417 -11.77 1.66 -4.56
CA ASP A 417 -12.64 0.49 -4.58
C ASP A 417 -11.79 -0.77 -4.83
N GLY A 418 -11.55 -1.53 -3.79
CA GLY A 418 -10.73 -2.74 -3.82
C GLY A 418 -11.51 -4.03 -4.10
N THR A 419 -12.74 -3.92 -4.62
CA THR A 419 -13.60 -5.10 -4.83
C THR A 419 -12.92 -6.16 -5.70
N ASP A 420 -12.21 -5.75 -6.75
CA ASP A 420 -11.53 -6.63 -7.69
C ASP A 420 -10.00 -6.65 -7.53
N TYR A 421 -9.42 -5.80 -6.68
CA TYR A 421 -7.98 -5.68 -6.51
C TYR A 421 -7.33 -7.03 -6.17
N PHE A 422 -7.91 -7.77 -5.23
CA PHE A 422 -7.39 -9.06 -4.79
C PHE A 422 -7.69 -10.23 -5.76
N ASP A 423 -8.26 -9.96 -6.92
CA ASP A 423 -8.28 -10.93 -8.01
C ASP A 423 -6.94 -10.96 -8.77
N TYR A 424 -6.19 -9.85 -8.72
CA TYR A 424 -4.96 -9.64 -9.50
C TYR A 424 -3.70 -9.48 -8.65
N HIS A 425 -3.86 -8.94 -7.44
CA HIS A 425 -2.79 -8.69 -6.47
C HIS A 425 -1.87 -9.90 -6.29
N HIS A 426 -0.56 -9.71 -6.51
CA HIS A 426 0.49 -10.74 -6.41
C HIS A 426 0.34 -11.91 -7.38
N THR A 427 -0.18 -11.68 -8.58
CA THR A 427 -0.40 -12.73 -9.59
C THR A 427 0.22 -12.38 -10.94
N PRO A 428 0.37 -13.36 -11.85
CA PRO A 428 0.75 -13.10 -13.24
C PRO A 428 -0.24 -12.20 -14.00
N ASN A 429 -1.46 -12.03 -13.48
CA ASN A 429 -2.51 -11.22 -14.09
C ASN A 429 -2.51 -9.74 -13.63
N ASP A 430 -1.56 -9.35 -12.79
CA ASP A 430 -1.35 -7.93 -12.50
C ASP A 430 -0.66 -7.25 -13.69
N THR A 431 -1.49 -6.83 -14.64
CA THR A 431 -1.10 -6.35 -15.97
C THR A 431 -1.88 -5.11 -16.37
N LEU A 432 -1.33 -4.34 -17.31
CA LEU A 432 -1.87 -3.03 -17.74
C LEU A 432 -3.35 -3.05 -18.14
N ASP A 433 -3.83 -4.14 -18.76
CA ASP A 433 -5.22 -4.31 -19.19
C ASP A 433 -6.24 -4.36 -18.04
N LYS A 434 -5.79 -4.42 -16.79
CA LYS A 434 -6.62 -4.34 -15.58
C LYS A 434 -6.79 -2.91 -15.06
N VAL A 435 -6.00 -1.98 -15.56
CA VAL A 435 -6.08 -0.56 -15.20
C VAL A 435 -7.11 0.15 -16.03
N ASP A 436 -8.17 0.67 -15.42
CA ASP A 436 -9.18 1.50 -16.09
C ASP A 436 -8.70 2.96 -16.14
N PRO A 437 -8.51 3.55 -17.35
CA PRO A 437 -8.06 4.93 -17.48
C PRO A 437 -8.98 5.98 -16.84
N GLU A 438 -10.30 5.74 -16.85
CA GLU A 438 -11.28 6.68 -16.29
C GLU A 438 -11.22 6.68 -14.76
N ASN A 439 -11.06 5.48 -14.15
CA ASN A 439 -10.87 5.36 -12.71
C ASN A 439 -9.56 6.03 -12.29
N LEU A 440 -8.49 5.85 -13.07
CA LEU A 440 -7.19 6.43 -12.79
C LEU A 440 -7.23 7.98 -12.85
N ARG A 441 -7.95 8.57 -13.83
CA ARG A 441 -8.18 10.03 -13.88
C ARG A 441 -8.91 10.54 -12.64
N GLN A 442 -9.93 9.82 -12.17
CA GLN A 442 -10.67 10.20 -10.97
C GLN A 442 -9.77 10.12 -9.72
N ASN A 443 -8.86 9.14 -9.65
CA ASN A 443 -7.85 9.09 -8.60
C ASN A 443 -6.96 10.34 -8.63
N VAL A 444 -6.34 10.65 -9.77
CA VAL A 444 -5.50 11.85 -9.90
C VAL A 444 -6.27 13.12 -9.53
N ALA A 445 -7.53 13.24 -9.95
CA ALA A 445 -8.38 14.38 -9.60
C ALA A 445 -8.59 14.54 -8.09
N ALA A 446 -8.75 13.44 -7.36
CA ALA A 446 -8.83 13.46 -5.90
C ALA A 446 -7.48 13.82 -5.26
N TRP A 447 -6.39 13.23 -5.76
CA TRP A 447 -5.04 13.43 -5.25
C TRP A 447 -4.52 14.85 -5.44
N VAL A 448 -4.80 15.50 -6.59
CA VAL A 448 -4.38 16.91 -6.80
C VAL A 448 -5.12 17.86 -5.85
N VAL A 449 -6.41 17.62 -5.55
CA VAL A 449 -7.17 18.42 -4.58
C VAL A 449 -6.54 18.30 -3.20
N MET A 450 -6.36 17.09 -2.70
CA MET A 450 -5.79 16.82 -1.38
C MET A 450 -4.37 17.40 -1.27
N SER A 451 -3.50 17.11 -2.24
CA SER A 451 -2.09 17.48 -2.19
C SER A 451 -1.88 18.99 -2.32
N PHE A 452 -2.55 19.63 -3.27
CA PHE A 452 -2.44 21.07 -3.47
C PHE A 452 -2.96 21.84 -2.26
N LEU A 453 -4.16 21.54 -1.77
CA LEU A 453 -4.74 22.24 -0.64
C LEU A 453 -3.93 22.04 0.65
N THR A 454 -3.36 20.86 0.87
CA THR A 454 -2.47 20.62 2.01
C THR A 454 -1.18 21.43 1.93
N THR A 455 -0.59 21.55 0.76
CA THR A 455 0.67 22.31 0.56
C THR A 455 0.44 23.82 0.51
N GLU A 456 -0.80 24.29 0.26
CA GLU A 456 -1.15 25.71 0.16
C GLU A 456 -1.76 26.29 1.44
N MET A 457 -2.36 25.48 2.32
CA MET A 457 -3.08 25.94 3.52
C MET A 457 -2.26 26.86 4.42
N GLU A 458 -2.95 27.76 5.16
CA GLU A 458 -2.34 28.54 6.23
C GLU A 458 -2.23 27.73 7.54
N GLY A 459 -1.16 28.01 8.32
CA GLY A 459 -0.88 27.30 9.57
C GLY A 459 -0.36 25.88 9.34
N ASP A 460 -0.48 25.02 10.35
CA ASP A 460 -0.04 23.61 10.34
C ASP A 460 -1.19 22.65 10.66
N LEU A 461 -0.97 21.35 10.43
CA LEU A 461 -1.90 20.28 10.79
C LEU A 461 -1.69 19.77 12.23
N GLY A 462 -0.61 20.20 12.90
CA GLY A 462 -0.24 19.70 14.23
C GLY A 462 0.36 18.29 14.18
N ARG A 463 0.28 17.60 15.33
CA ARG A 463 0.71 16.19 15.47
C ARG A 463 -0.43 15.36 16.06
N VAL A 464 -0.44 14.10 15.72
CA VAL A 464 -1.42 13.13 16.25
C VAL A 464 -0.75 12.33 17.36
N PRO A 465 -1.41 12.10 18.52
CA PRO A 465 -0.86 11.27 19.58
C PRO A 465 -0.47 9.89 19.06
N THR A 466 0.69 9.41 19.48
CA THR A 466 1.17 8.05 19.19
C THR A 466 0.57 7.06 20.21
N ALA A 467 0.45 5.79 19.82
CA ALA A 467 -0.15 4.75 20.67
C ALA A 467 0.61 4.49 22.01
N SER A 468 1.70 5.21 22.25
CA SER A 468 2.53 5.15 23.48
C SER A 468 2.30 6.32 24.44
N GLU A 469 1.40 7.22 24.13
CA GLU A 469 0.91 8.29 25.02
C GLU A 469 -0.55 8.02 25.45
#